data_2ef34a2717b547ce9f87a0cb0bfae7b1
#
_entry.id   2ef34a2717b547ce9f87a0cb0bfae7b1
#
_cell.length_a   1.000
_cell.length_b   1.000
_cell.length_c   1.000
_cell.angle_alpha   90.00
_cell.angle_beta   90.00
_cell.angle_gamma   90.00
#
_symmetry.space_group_name_H-M   'P 1'
#
loop_
_entity.id
_entity.type
_entity.pdbx_description
1 polymer ?
#
loop_
_entity_poly.entity_id
_entity_poly.type
_entity_poly.pdbx_seq_one_letter_code
_entity_poly.pdbx_strand_id
1 'polypeptide(L)'
;MLKTFGLAAIVVTGLSLSSGGLLAADQTLSGQISDSMCKAKHEEAAEGAGKMADHDCTVSCVKGGSKYVLVADGKIYQIVNQTFPDVEKLAGQAVKLTGDVKGDAITVSKVETAK
;
A
#
# COMPACT_ATOMS: atom_id res chain seq x y z
N MET A 1 55.40 19.48 -43.14
CA MET A 1 55.15 19.32 -41.70
C MET A 1 53.68 19.12 -41.46
N LEU A 2 53.36 17.92 -41.29
CA LEU A 2 51.98 17.55 -41.09
C LEU A 2 51.62 17.59 -39.62
N LYS A 3 50.67 18.40 -39.31
CA LYS A 3 50.09 18.41 -37.98
C LYS A 3 48.80 17.61 -38.02
N THR A 4 48.84 16.50 -37.40
CA THR A 4 47.70 15.65 -37.23
C THR A 4 46.72 16.29 -36.24
N PHE A 5 45.56 16.61 -36.73
CA PHE A 5 44.49 17.04 -35.88
C PHE A 5 43.82 15.81 -35.29
N GLY A 6 43.91 15.69 -34.00
CA GLY A 6 43.17 14.70 -33.28
C GLY A 6 41.69 15.07 -33.31
N LEU A 7 40.90 14.23 -33.89
CA LEU A 7 39.45 14.29 -33.75
C LEU A 7 39.10 13.97 -32.31
N ALA A 8 38.64 14.97 -31.62
CA ALA A 8 37.95 14.74 -30.35
C ALA A 8 36.58 14.21 -30.68
N ALA A 9 36.39 12.93 -30.51
CA ALA A 9 35.07 12.34 -30.57
C ALA A 9 34.32 12.79 -29.31
N ILE A 10 33.39 13.68 -29.50
CA ILE A 10 32.45 14.02 -28.47
C ILE A 10 31.45 12.87 -28.40
N VAL A 11 31.67 12.00 -27.45
CA VAL A 11 30.67 11.01 -27.09
C VAL A 11 29.58 11.76 -26.35
N VAL A 12 28.56 12.12 -27.07
CA VAL A 12 27.32 12.55 -26.44
C VAL A 12 26.68 11.29 -25.88
N THR A 13 26.98 11.00 -24.65
CA THR A 13 26.22 10.04 -23.88
C THR A 13 24.83 10.62 -23.72
N GLY A 14 23.93 10.18 -24.58
CA GLY A 14 22.52 10.49 -24.43
C GLY A 14 22.08 9.97 -23.07
N LEU A 15 21.80 10.90 -22.17
CA LEU A 15 21.13 10.59 -20.93
C LEU A 15 19.72 10.19 -21.29
N SER A 16 19.51 8.91 -21.46
CA SER A 16 18.14 8.40 -21.58
C SER A 16 17.46 8.61 -20.24
N LEU A 17 16.76 9.70 -20.14
CA LEU A 17 15.80 9.89 -19.11
C LEU A 17 14.69 8.87 -19.35
N SER A 18 14.83 7.73 -18.71
CA SER A 18 13.73 6.80 -18.67
C SER A 18 12.64 7.46 -17.85
N SER A 19 11.63 7.92 -18.53
CA SER A 19 10.44 8.50 -17.92
C SER A 19 9.56 7.43 -17.26
N GLY A 20 10.15 6.35 -16.78
CA GLY A 20 9.46 5.28 -16.08
C GLY A 20 8.83 5.70 -14.74
N GLY A 21 9.09 6.92 -14.27
CA GLY A 21 8.54 7.41 -13.02
C GLY A 21 7.09 7.82 -13.04
N LEU A 22 6.42 7.75 -14.21
CA LEU A 22 5.01 8.11 -14.32
C LEU A 22 4.06 6.93 -14.20
N LEU A 23 4.58 5.71 -14.30
CA LEU A 23 3.80 4.53 -14.00
C LEU A 23 3.91 4.26 -12.51
N ALA A 24 2.80 4.45 -11.80
CA ALA A 24 2.74 4.10 -10.40
C ALA A 24 3.06 2.62 -10.26
N ALA A 25 4.20 2.32 -9.66
CA ALA A 25 4.56 0.94 -9.35
C ALA A 25 3.80 0.51 -8.11
N ASP A 26 3.29 -0.71 -8.12
CA ASP A 26 2.67 -1.28 -6.94
C ASP A 26 3.67 -1.36 -5.80
N GLN A 27 3.22 -1.04 -4.61
CA GLN A 27 4.00 -1.14 -3.38
C GLN A 27 3.38 -2.21 -2.49
N THR A 28 4.21 -2.89 -1.72
CA THR A 28 3.76 -3.83 -0.71
C THR A 28 3.95 -3.21 0.68
N LEU A 29 2.86 -3.09 1.40
CA LEU A 29 2.84 -2.53 2.75
C LEU A 29 2.43 -3.61 3.75
N SER A 30 3.14 -3.65 4.87
CA SER A 30 2.77 -4.52 5.99
C SER A 30 1.96 -3.71 6.99
N GLY A 31 0.79 -4.18 7.33
CA GLY A 31 -0.09 -3.47 8.23
C GLY A 31 -1.29 -4.31 8.63
N GLN A 32 -2.31 -3.65 9.14
CA GLN A 32 -3.56 -4.27 9.56
C GLN A 32 -4.72 -3.66 8.81
N ILE A 33 -5.63 -4.50 8.32
CA ILE A 33 -6.89 -4.04 7.75
C ILE A 33 -7.82 -3.69 8.90
N SER A 34 -8.26 -2.45 8.94
CA SER A 34 -9.14 -1.92 9.96
C SER A 34 -10.31 -1.19 9.31
N ASP A 35 -11.10 -0.49 10.08
CA ASP A 35 -12.16 0.36 9.58
C ASP A 35 -11.90 1.83 9.91
N SER A 36 -12.56 2.71 9.17
CA SER A 36 -12.32 4.15 9.28
C SER A 36 -12.80 4.77 10.61
N MET A 37 -13.65 4.09 11.34
CA MET A 37 -14.10 4.58 12.65
C MET A 37 -13.15 4.22 13.79
N CYS A 38 -12.62 3.02 13.79
CA CYS A 38 -11.73 2.53 14.86
C CYS A 38 -10.25 2.72 14.55
N LYS A 39 -9.87 2.64 13.28
CA LYS A 39 -8.48 2.89 12.83
C LYS A 39 -7.47 2.08 13.66
N ALA A 40 -6.43 2.75 14.15
CA ALA A 40 -5.38 2.12 14.96
C ALA A 40 -5.86 1.63 16.33
N LYS A 41 -7.02 2.05 16.81
CA LYS A 41 -7.55 1.61 18.10
C LYS A 41 -7.93 0.14 18.13
N HIS A 42 -8.11 -0.49 16.97
CA HIS A 42 -8.31 -1.92 16.90
C HIS A 42 -7.15 -2.72 17.48
N GLU A 43 -5.94 -2.22 17.35
CA GLU A 43 -4.77 -2.88 17.91
C GLU A 43 -4.84 -2.92 19.44
N GLU A 44 -5.26 -1.83 20.04
CA GLU A 44 -5.42 -1.77 21.50
C GLU A 44 -6.58 -2.64 21.99
N ALA A 45 -7.67 -2.68 21.25
CA ALA A 45 -8.81 -3.50 21.61
C ALA A 45 -8.51 -5.00 21.48
N ALA A 46 -7.68 -5.37 20.52
CA ALA A 46 -7.31 -6.77 20.28
C ALA A 46 -6.56 -7.39 21.45
N GLU A 47 -5.78 -6.64 22.17
CA GLU A 47 -5.06 -7.14 23.35
C GLU A 47 -5.98 -7.51 24.50
N GLY A 48 -7.12 -6.85 24.62
CA GLY A 48 -8.09 -7.11 25.66
C GLY A 48 -9.20 -8.08 25.30
N ALA A 49 -9.60 -8.14 24.03
CA ALA A 49 -10.81 -8.86 23.57
C ALA A 49 -10.54 -10.12 22.76
N GLY A 50 -9.29 -10.39 22.38
CA GLY A 50 -8.91 -11.52 21.55
C GLY A 50 -9.07 -11.24 20.06
N LYS A 51 -8.33 -12.00 19.25
CA LYS A 51 -8.18 -11.75 17.81
C LYS A 51 -9.45 -11.95 16.99
N MET A 52 -10.39 -12.74 17.46
CA MET A 52 -11.66 -12.94 16.75
C MET A 52 -12.53 -11.69 16.77
N ALA A 53 -12.45 -10.90 17.83
CA ALA A 53 -13.21 -9.68 17.95
C ALA A 53 -12.82 -8.61 16.91
N ASP A 54 -11.55 -8.58 16.51
CA ASP A 54 -11.07 -7.62 15.52
C ASP A 54 -11.71 -7.79 14.16
N HIS A 55 -11.75 -9.01 13.66
CA HIS A 55 -12.37 -9.29 12.36
C HIS A 55 -13.85 -8.95 12.37
N ASP A 56 -14.57 -9.48 13.34
CA ASP A 56 -16.01 -9.27 13.45
C ASP A 56 -16.35 -7.81 13.69
N CYS A 57 -15.57 -7.13 14.51
CA CYS A 57 -15.76 -5.72 14.78
C CYS A 57 -15.54 -4.88 13.53
N THR A 58 -14.47 -5.13 12.79
CA THR A 58 -14.16 -4.41 11.55
C THR A 58 -15.26 -4.62 10.50
N VAL A 59 -15.69 -5.86 10.28
CA VAL A 59 -16.75 -6.17 9.33
C VAL A 59 -18.07 -5.53 9.76
N SER A 60 -18.40 -5.58 11.03
CA SER A 60 -19.63 -4.96 11.55
C SER A 60 -19.63 -3.44 11.39
N CYS A 61 -18.50 -2.80 11.64
CA CYS A 61 -18.36 -1.36 11.43
C CYS A 61 -18.53 -0.99 9.97
N VAL A 62 -17.96 -1.76 9.06
CA VAL A 62 -18.11 -1.52 7.62
C VAL A 62 -19.54 -1.72 7.16
N LYS A 63 -20.23 -2.73 7.65
CA LYS A 63 -21.65 -2.92 7.38
C LYS A 63 -22.50 -1.78 7.92
N GLY A 64 -22.05 -1.11 8.98
CA GLY A 64 -22.71 0.06 9.54
C GLY A 64 -22.38 1.37 8.83
N GLY A 65 -21.57 1.36 7.77
CA GLY A 65 -21.24 2.55 6.97
C GLY A 65 -19.79 2.99 7.03
N SER A 66 -18.95 2.35 7.82
CA SER A 66 -17.52 2.60 7.84
C SER A 66 -16.84 2.02 6.60
N LYS A 67 -15.60 2.38 6.35
CA LYS A 67 -14.84 1.88 5.20
C LYS A 67 -13.59 1.15 5.67
N TYR A 68 -13.17 0.16 4.89
CA TYR A 68 -11.90 -0.51 5.14
C TYR A 68 -10.74 0.44 4.92
N VAL A 69 -9.78 0.39 5.82
CA VAL A 69 -8.51 1.13 5.74
C VAL A 69 -7.36 0.18 6.05
N LEU A 70 -6.17 0.54 5.61
CA LEU A 70 -4.94 -0.14 6.01
C LEU A 70 -4.20 0.74 7.01
N VAL A 71 -3.88 0.20 8.17
CA VAL A 71 -3.02 0.85 9.14
C VAL A 71 -1.63 0.25 9.02
N ALA A 72 -0.66 1.04 8.59
CA ALA A 72 0.71 0.59 8.37
C ALA A 72 1.69 1.66 8.86
N ASP A 73 2.62 1.29 9.71
CA ASP A 73 3.66 2.18 10.27
C ASP A 73 3.08 3.49 10.86
N GLY A 74 1.97 3.37 11.58
CA GLY A 74 1.31 4.52 12.17
C GLY A 74 0.55 5.40 11.20
N LYS A 75 0.51 5.04 9.92
CA LYS A 75 -0.20 5.77 8.88
C LYS A 75 -1.46 5.02 8.46
N ILE A 76 -2.51 5.76 8.15
CA ILE A 76 -3.79 5.21 7.72
C ILE A 76 -3.95 5.45 6.23
N TYR A 77 -4.11 4.36 5.47
CA TYR A 77 -4.36 4.41 4.03
C TYR A 77 -5.80 4.04 3.76
N GLN A 78 -6.47 4.85 2.96
CA GLN A 78 -7.82 4.54 2.51
C GLN A 78 -7.77 3.52 1.38
N ILE A 79 -8.51 2.45 1.51
CA ILE A 79 -8.61 1.44 0.45
C ILE A 79 -9.64 1.91 -0.56
N VAL A 80 -9.20 2.15 -1.79
CA VAL A 80 -10.07 2.69 -2.85
C VAL A 80 -11.09 1.64 -3.30
N ASN A 81 -10.62 0.43 -3.57
CA ASN A 81 -11.48 -0.67 -4.04
C ASN A 81 -11.97 -1.52 -2.87
N GLN A 82 -12.94 -0.99 -2.14
CA GLN A 82 -13.53 -1.58 -0.93
C GLN A 82 -14.06 -3.01 -1.11
N THR A 83 -14.44 -3.36 -2.32
CA THR A 83 -15.05 -4.66 -2.64
C THR A 83 -14.03 -5.73 -3.05
N PHE A 84 -12.75 -5.44 -2.95
CA PHE A 84 -11.72 -6.44 -3.23
C PHE A 84 -11.89 -7.63 -2.25
N PRO A 85 -12.05 -8.87 -2.75
CA PRO A 85 -12.53 -9.98 -1.91
C PRO A 85 -11.70 -10.27 -0.68
N ASP A 86 -10.39 -10.19 -0.79
CA ASP A 86 -9.49 -10.50 0.33
C ASP A 86 -9.46 -9.42 1.40
N VAL A 87 -9.93 -8.21 1.10
CA VAL A 87 -10.01 -7.13 2.07
C VAL A 87 -11.02 -7.48 3.17
N GLU A 88 -12.21 -7.91 2.81
CA GLU A 88 -13.20 -8.35 3.80
C GLU A 88 -12.78 -9.64 4.51
N LYS A 89 -12.27 -10.60 3.76
CA LYS A 89 -11.83 -11.89 4.30
C LYS A 89 -10.75 -11.74 5.37
N LEU A 90 -9.82 -10.82 5.17
CA LEU A 90 -8.70 -10.61 6.07
C LEU A 90 -8.86 -9.36 6.95
N ALA A 91 -10.06 -8.81 7.01
CA ALA A 91 -10.35 -7.65 7.86
C ALA A 91 -9.96 -7.92 9.31
N GLY A 92 -9.37 -6.94 9.96
CA GLY A 92 -8.90 -7.04 11.34
C GLY A 92 -7.58 -7.80 11.51
N GLN A 93 -7.04 -8.35 10.44
CA GLN A 93 -5.82 -9.15 10.51
C GLN A 93 -4.59 -8.40 10.00
N ALA A 94 -3.42 -8.82 10.47
CA ALA A 94 -2.15 -8.37 9.94
C ALA A 94 -1.92 -8.96 8.55
N VAL A 95 -1.60 -8.10 7.59
CA VAL A 95 -1.49 -8.47 6.18
C VAL A 95 -0.28 -7.83 5.53
N LYS A 96 0.11 -8.39 4.39
CA LYS A 96 0.92 -7.74 3.37
C LYS A 96 -0.01 -7.36 2.23
N LEU A 97 -0.17 -6.08 2.02
CA LEU A 97 -1.09 -5.55 1.02
C LEU A 97 -0.29 -4.89 -0.10
N THR A 98 -0.52 -5.34 -1.31
CA THR A 98 0.13 -4.80 -2.51
C THR A 98 -0.87 -3.97 -3.29
N GLY A 99 -0.46 -2.80 -3.71
CA GLY A 99 -1.32 -1.94 -4.50
C GLY A 99 -0.65 -0.65 -4.93
N ASP A 100 -1.38 0.12 -5.70
CA ASP A 100 -0.97 1.46 -6.14
C ASP A 100 -1.27 2.47 -5.05
N VAL A 101 -0.23 3.07 -4.51
CA VAL A 101 -0.33 4.06 -3.43
C VAL A 101 -0.24 5.46 -4.02
N LYS A 102 -1.26 6.27 -3.76
CA LYS A 102 -1.28 7.69 -4.10
C LYS A 102 -1.67 8.49 -2.85
N GLY A 103 -0.69 9.16 -2.25
CA GLY A 103 -0.90 9.87 -1.00
C GLY A 103 -1.36 8.93 0.11
N ASP A 104 -2.58 9.13 0.60
CA ASP A 104 -3.19 8.31 1.64
C ASP A 104 -4.14 7.23 1.10
N ALA A 105 -4.22 7.10 -0.22
CA ALA A 105 -5.11 6.14 -0.86
C ALA A 105 -4.32 4.99 -1.47
N ILE A 106 -4.87 3.79 -1.37
CA ILE A 106 -4.28 2.60 -1.96
C ILE A 106 -5.34 1.84 -2.76
N THR A 107 -5.00 1.52 -4.01
CA THR A 107 -5.80 0.63 -4.84
C THR A 107 -5.20 -0.76 -4.77
N VAL A 108 -5.90 -1.68 -4.13
CA VAL A 108 -5.38 -3.00 -3.81
C VAL A 108 -5.33 -3.89 -5.04
N SER A 109 -4.22 -4.57 -5.24
CA SER A 109 -4.07 -5.62 -6.26
C SER A 109 -3.87 -7.01 -5.66
N LYS A 110 -3.37 -7.08 -4.42
CA LYS A 110 -3.12 -8.35 -3.74
C LYS A 110 -3.12 -8.16 -2.23
N VAL A 111 -3.67 -9.11 -1.52
CA VAL A 111 -3.60 -9.16 -0.04
C VAL A 111 -3.16 -10.54 0.38
N GLU A 112 -2.19 -10.61 1.27
CA GLU A 112 -1.71 -11.85 1.86
C GLU A 112 -1.65 -11.72 3.38
N THR A 113 -1.81 -12.83 4.08
CA THR A 113 -1.56 -12.84 5.53
C THR A 113 -0.09 -12.55 5.82
N ALA A 114 0.17 -11.77 6.86
CA ALA A 114 1.52 -11.42 7.26
C ALA A 114 2.16 -12.56 8.07
N LYS A 115 2.68 -13.53 7.37
CA LYS A 115 3.45 -14.61 7.99
C LYS A 115 4.83 -14.72 7.38
#